data_7978ea54fed8617396634a9cd6f53ff0
#
_entry.id   7978ea54fed8617396634a9cd6f53ff0
#
_cell.length_a   1.000
_cell.length_b   1.000
_cell.length_c   1.000
_cell.angle_alpha   90.00
_cell.angle_beta   90.00
_cell.angle_gamma   90.00
#
_symmetry.space_group_name_H-M   'P 1'
#
loop_
_entity.id
_entity.type
_entity.pdbx_description
1 polymer ?
#
loop_
_entity_poly.entity_id
_entity_poly.type
_entity_poly.pdbx_seq_one_letter_code
_entity_poly.pdbx_strand_id
1 'polypeptide(L)'
;GRVPLKQLGKMIGLIALTIGLAGAALFVTPNEVLDDIPGLHRAVTWKNRLAEFGNGVEVAPEDYDINKNAQVAHANIAIATSHIIGKMPGNSVERDFLSQAFSDFIYAIIIEELGLLGGAFVAFLYIILLLRAGRIAGQCDKKYLSLMVMGLALLLVSQAMLNMMVAVGLFPVTGQPLPLISKGRIFLQK
;
A
#
# COMPACT_ATOMS: atom_id res chain seq x y z
N GLY A 1 -15.20 28.60 0.59
CA GLY A 1 -15.32 28.87 -0.86
C GLY A 1 -16.17 27.78 -1.51
N ARG A 2 -17.27 28.16 -2.11
CA ARG A 2 -18.06 27.21 -2.91
C ARG A 2 -17.42 27.16 -4.31
N VAL A 3 -16.59 26.18 -4.55
CA VAL A 3 -16.09 25.93 -5.91
C VAL A 3 -17.25 25.29 -6.68
N PRO A 4 -17.66 25.84 -7.84
CA PRO A 4 -18.74 25.24 -8.63
C PRO A 4 -18.31 23.85 -9.12
N LEU A 5 -19.19 22.87 -8.93
CA LEU A 5 -18.95 21.45 -9.27
C LEU A 5 -18.42 21.26 -10.71
N LYS A 6 -18.85 22.09 -11.64
CA LYS A 6 -18.36 22.06 -13.04
C LYS A 6 -16.87 22.39 -13.15
N GLN A 7 -16.36 23.35 -12.37
CA GLN A 7 -14.94 23.71 -12.38
C GLN A 7 -14.10 22.63 -11.68
N LEU A 8 -14.62 22.08 -10.57
CA LEU A 8 -14.00 20.99 -9.88
C LEU A 8 -13.87 19.75 -10.80
N GLY A 9 -14.94 19.40 -11.51
CA GLY A 9 -14.94 18.30 -12.48
C GLY A 9 -13.94 18.53 -13.63
N LYS A 10 -13.85 19.74 -14.16
CA LYS A 10 -12.84 20.08 -15.19
C LYS A 10 -11.41 19.96 -14.66
N MET A 11 -11.13 20.42 -13.44
CA MET A 11 -9.81 20.31 -12.81
C MET A 11 -9.43 18.85 -12.57
N ILE A 12 -10.34 18.04 -12.01
CA ILE A 12 -10.11 16.62 -11.79
C ILE A 12 -9.89 15.90 -13.13
N GLY A 13 -10.70 16.20 -14.15
CA GLY A 13 -10.55 15.64 -15.50
C GLY A 13 -9.21 15.99 -16.13
N LEU A 14 -8.75 17.23 -15.98
CA LEU A 14 -7.46 17.68 -16.51
C LEU A 14 -6.29 17.02 -15.78
N ILE A 15 -6.36 16.89 -14.47
CA ILE A 15 -5.37 16.17 -13.66
C ILE A 15 -5.33 14.69 -14.05
N ALA A 16 -6.49 14.04 -14.18
CA ALA A 16 -6.56 12.64 -14.60
C ALA A 16 -6.00 12.43 -16.01
N LEU A 17 -6.28 13.37 -16.94
CA LEU A 17 -5.75 13.34 -18.30
C LEU A 17 -4.22 13.49 -18.31
N THR A 18 -3.67 14.44 -17.54
CA THR A 18 -2.21 14.64 -17.46
C THR A 18 -1.50 13.45 -16.84
N ILE A 19 -2.05 12.86 -15.77
CA ILE A 19 -1.51 11.65 -15.16
C ILE A 19 -1.61 10.47 -16.13
N GLY A 20 -2.72 10.31 -16.84
CA GLY A 20 -2.92 9.28 -17.84
C GLY A 20 -1.94 9.39 -19.01
N LEU A 21 -1.73 10.60 -19.54
CA LEU A 21 -0.76 10.85 -20.61
C LEU A 21 0.69 10.61 -20.14
N ALA A 22 1.04 11.06 -18.94
CA ALA A 22 2.36 10.83 -18.36
C ALA A 22 2.61 9.33 -18.13
N GLY A 23 1.60 8.61 -17.62
CA GLY A 23 1.65 7.16 -17.46
C GLY A 23 1.82 6.43 -18.80
N ALA A 24 1.03 6.79 -19.80
CA ALA A 24 1.13 6.20 -21.15
C ALA A 24 2.51 6.47 -21.77
N ALA A 25 3.04 7.68 -21.65
CA ALA A 25 4.38 8.03 -22.12
C ALA A 25 5.46 7.18 -21.44
N LEU A 26 5.37 6.96 -20.13
CA LEU A 26 6.30 6.11 -19.38
C LEU A 26 6.25 4.65 -19.86
N PHE A 27 5.06 4.12 -20.20
CA PHE A 27 4.92 2.76 -20.70
C PHE A 27 5.48 2.57 -22.09
N VAL A 28 5.33 3.57 -22.97
CA VAL A 28 5.81 3.52 -24.37
C VAL A 28 7.33 3.73 -24.46
N THR A 29 7.92 4.49 -23.53
CA THR A 29 9.36 4.81 -23.57
C THR A 29 10.19 3.58 -23.15
N PRO A 30 11.23 3.18 -23.92
CA PRO A 30 12.15 2.11 -23.55
C PRO A 30 12.87 2.42 -22.21
N ASN A 31 13.16 1.36 -21.43
CA ASN A 31 13.79 1.52 -20.11
C ASN A 31 15.18 2.16 -20.20
N GLU A 32 15.91 1.89 -21.28
CA GLU A 32 17.26 2.45 -21.52
C GLU A 32 17.27 3.98 -21.54
N VAL A 33 16.25 4.60 -22.14
CA VAL A 33 16.12 6.07 -22.22
C VAL A 33 15.71 6.67 -20.87
N LEU A 34 14.94 5.93 -20.07
CA LEU A 34 14.47 6.38 -18.76
C LEU A 34 15.58 6.29 -17.70
N ASP A 35 16.51 5.36 -17.83
CA ASP A 35 17.63 5.18 -16.90
C ASP A 35 18.70 6.27 -17.04
N ASP A 36 18.84 6.88 -18.24
CA ASP A 36 19.78 7.97 -18.50
C ASP A 36 19.35 9.31 -17.88
N ILE A 37 18.10 9.45 -17.44
CA ILE A 37 17.59 10.71 -16.89
C ILE A 37 17.68 10.68 -15.36
N PRO A 38 18.51 11.56 -14.74
CA PRO A 38 18.64 11.61 -13.29
C PRO A 38 17.29 11.98 -12.65
N GLY A 39 16.77 11.10 -11.79
CA GLY A 39 15.49 11.24 -11.09
C GLY A 39 14.36 10.36 -11.61
N LEU A 40 14.47 9.75 -12.78
CA LEU A 40 13.44 8.85 -13.34
C LEU A 40 13.65 7.37 -12.99
N HIS A 41 14.73 6.99 -12.30
CA HIS A 41 14.95 5.61 -11.83
C HIS A 41 13.76 5.03 -11.04
N ARG A 42 13.07 5.87 -10.26
CA ARG A 42 11.86 5.44 -9.56
C ARG A 42 10.71 5.12 -10.52
N ALA A 43 10.59 5.83 -11.64
CA ALA A 43 9.56 5.59 -12.64
C ALA A 43 9.79 4.25 -13.35
N VAL A 44 11.04 3.89 -13.65
CA VAL A 44 11.42 2.59 -14.20
C VAL A 44 11.06 1.47 -13.23
N THR A 45 11.40 1.64 -11.94
CA THR A 45 11.03 0.67 -10.90
C THR A 45 9.51 0.48 -10.81
N TRP A 46 8.74 1.56 -10.87
CA TRP A 46 7.27 1.51 -10.87
C TRP A 46 6.72 0.84 -12.12
N LYS A 47 7.27 1.16 -13.30
CA LYS A 47 6.89 0.54 -14.57
C LYS A 47 7.08 -0.97 -14.52
N ASN A 48 8.26 -1.43 -14.06
CA ASN A 48 8.57 -2.83 -13.95
C ASN A 48 7.64 -3.57 -12.97
N ARG A 49 7.36 -2.98 -11.80
CA ARG A 49 6.43 -3.52 -10.82
C ARG A 49 4.99 -3.61 -11.35
N LEU A 50 4.53 -2.60 -12.10
CA LEU A 50 3.23 -2.63 -12.73
C LEU A 50 3.16 -3.67 -13.86
N ALA A 51 4.22 -3.82 -14.65
CA ALA A 51 4.30 -4.82 -15.71
C ALA A 51 4.31 -6.25 -15.13
N GLU A 52 5.09 -6.48 -14.07
CA GLU A 52 5.10 -7.75 -13.33
C GLU A 52 3.72 -8.08 -12.73
N PHE A 53 3.07 -7.08 -12.16
CA PHE A 53 1.72 -7.24 -11.60
C PHE A 53 0.65 -7.49 -12.70
N GLY A 54 0.72 -6.76 -13.82
CA GLY A 54 -0.24 -6.86 -14.92
C GLY A 54 -0.08 -8.13 -15.77
N ASN A 55 1.13 -8.64 -15.89
CA ASN A 55 1.40 -9.87 -16.65
C ASN A 55 0.99 -11.14 -15.89
N GLY A 56 0.49 -10.99 -14.64
CA GLY A 56 -0.08 -12.04 -13.81
C GLY A 56 0.66 -13.34 -14.02
N VAL A 57 1.94 -13.38 -13.63
CA VAL A 57 2.71 -14.60 -13.85
C VAL A 57 2.12 -15.68 -12.93
N GLU A 58 1.15 -16.43 -13.46
CA GLU A 58 1.01 -17.82 -13.07
C GLU A 58 2.29 -18.52 -13.52
N VAL A 59 3.40 -18.21 -12.85
CA VAL A 59 4.62 -19.00 -12.99
C VAL A 59 4.26 -20.35 -12.45
N ALA A 60 4.43 -21.38 -13.28
CA ALA A 60 4.28 -22.75 -12.83
C ALA A 60 5.12 -22.92 -11.56
N PRO A 61 4.64 -23.68 -10.54
CA PRO A 61 5.35 -23.85 -9.26
C PRO A 61 6.82 -24.25 -9.40
N GLU A 62 7.17 -24.83 -10.53
CA GLU A 62 8.52 -25.31 -10.88
C GLU A 62 9.47 -24.18 -11.32
N ASP A 63 8.94 -23.09 -11.90
CA ASP A 63 9.71 -21.95 -12.41
C ASP A 63 9.65 -20.72 -11.49
N TYR A 64 9.03 -20.85 -10.30
CA TYR A 64 8.88 -19.75 -9.36
C TYR A 64 10.23 -19.42 -8.69
N ASP A 65 10.90 -18.38 -9.17
CA ASP A 65 12.15 -17.90 -8.57
C ASP A 65 11.86 -17.17 -7.26
N ILE A 66 11.90 -17.93 -6.16
CA ILE A 66 11.69 -17.44 -4.79
C ILE A 66 12.64 -16.28 -4.47
N ASN A 67 13.84 -16.26 -5.07
CA ASN A 67 14.84 -15.22 -4.78
C ASN A 67 14.50 -13.87 -5.41
N LYS A 68 13.78 -13.87 -6.54
CA LYS A 68 13.47 -12.65 -7.28
C LYS A 68 12.34 -11.83 -6.63
N ASN A 69 11.37 -12.52 -6.03
CA ASN A 69 10.21 -11.92 -5.36
C ASN A 69 9.98 -12.50 -3.96
N ALA A 70 11.08 -12.84 -3.26
CA ALA A 70 11.05 -13.53 -1.97
C ALA A 70 10.06 -12.90 -0.97
N GLN A 71 10.03 -11.58 -0.89
CA GLN A 71 9.16 -10.88 0.06
C GLN A 71 7.66 -11.06 -0.25
N VAL A 72 7.28 -11.00 -1.52
CA VAL A 72 5.88 -11.21 -1.94
C VAL A 72 5.48 -12.67 -1.78
N ALA A 73 6.40 -13.59 -2.12
CA ALA A 73 6.18 -15.02 -1.95
C ALA A 73 5.95 -15.38 -0.48
N HIS A 74 6.83 -14.94 0.41
CA HIS A 74 6.70 -15.18 1.85
C HIS A 74 5.44 -14.53 2.44
N ALA A 75 5.05 -13.32 1.98
CA ALA A 75 3.79 -12.70 2.39
C ALA A 75 2.58 -13.52 1.96
N ASN A 76 2.58 -14.03 0.73
CA ASN A 76 1.49 -14.90 0.24
C ASN A 76 1.43 -16.23 0.99
N ILE A 77 2.59 -16.85 1.30
CA ILE A 77 2.67 -18.07 2.10
C ILE A 77 2.14 -17.79 3.52
N ALA A 78 2.54 -16.68 4.15
CA ALA A 78 2.05 -16.26 5.45
C ALA A 78 0.51 -16.18 5.48
N ILE A 79 -0.09 -15.55 4.47
CA ILE A 79 -1.55 -15.41 4.36
C ILE A 79 -2.21 -16.77 4.08
N ALA A 80 -1.67 -17.57 3.15
CA ALA A 80 -2.23 -18.87 2.77
C ALA A 80 -2.21 -19.87 3.94
N THR A 81 -1.18 -19.81 4.78
CA THR A 81 -1.02 -20.73 5.93
C THR A 81 -1.70 -20.27 7.21
N SER A 82 -2.24 -19.03 7.25
CA SER A 82 -2.79 -18.41 8.45
C SER A 82 -4.12 -18.99 8.93
N HIS A 83 -4.93 -19.56 8.03
CA HIS A 83 -6.30 -19.98 8.32
C HIS A 83 -7.16 -18.85 8.94
N ILE A 84 -8.30 -19.20 9.56
CA ILE A 84 -9.23 -18.22 10.15
C ILE A 84 -8.71 -17.66 11.48
N ILE A 85 -8.05 -18.50 12.29
CA ILE A 85 -7.65 -18.18 13.68
C ILE A 85 -6.17 -17.79 13.80
N GLY A 86 -5.36 -18.09 12.77
CA GLY A 86 -3.91 -17.83 12.79
C GLY A 86 -3.08 -18.84 13.60
N LYS A 87 -1.76 -18.67 13.56
CA LYS A 87 -0.78 -19.54 14.24
C LYS A 87 -0.52 -19.15 15.69
N MET A 88 -1.21 -18.17 16.23
CA MET A 88 -1.00 -17.50 17.52
C MET A 88 0.15 -16.47 17.52
N PRO A 89 0.05 -15.41 18.34
CA PRO A 89 1.08 -14.38 18.45
C PRO A 89 2.45 -14.97 18.82
N GLY A 90 3.48 -14.60 18.08
CA GLY A 90 4.85 -15.06 18.30
C GLY A 90 5.25 -16.32 17.53
N ASN A 91 4.33 -17.01 16.86
CA ASN A 91 4.60 -18.25 16.11
C ASN A 91 4.67 -18.00 14.59
N SER A 92 4.89 -16.77 14.17
CA SER A 92 5.13 -16.46 12.76
C SER A 92 6.44 -17.05 12.30
N VAL A 93 6.41 -17.90 11.27
CA VAL A 93 7.58 -18.50 10.64
C VAL A 93 8.15 -17.56 9.60
N GLU A 94 7.27 -16.87 8.86
CA GLU A 94 7.66 -16.02 7.74
C GLU A 94 8.29 -14.69 8.19
N ARG A 95 8.09 -14.28 9.44
CA ARG A 95 8.68 -13.07 10.02
C ARG A 95 10.21 -13.04 9.92
N ASP A 96 10.87 -14.16 10.11
CA ASP A 96 12.33 -14.23 10.14
C ASP A 96 12.94 -14.24 8.73
N PHE A 97 12.16 -14.61 7.70
CA PHE A 97 12.56 -14.60 6.30
C PHE A 97 12.31 -13.25 5.61
N LEU A 98 11.40 -12.43 6.14
CA LEU A 98 11.08 -11.12 5.61
C LEU A 98 12.04 -10.06 6.18
N SER A 99 13.06 -9.66 5.43
CA SER A 99 14.01 -8.62 5.85
C SER A 99 13.36 -7.26 6.15
N GLN A 100 12.20 -6.98 5.56
CA GLN A 100 11.39 -5.79 5.79
C GLN A 100 9.99 -6.12 6.37
N ALA A 101 9.89 -7.22 7.08
CA ALA A 101 8.66 -7.71 7.69
C ALA A 101 7.93 -6.65 8.52
N PHE A 102 8.67 -5.90 9.33
CA PHE A 102 8.11 -4.88 10.24
C PHE A 102 7.80 -3.54 9.57
N SER A 103 8.11 -3.38 8.31
CA SER A 103 7.85 -2.16 7.54
C SER A 103 6.65 -2.35 6.60
N ASP A 104 6.85 -3.03 5.50
CA ASP A 104 5.94 -3.00 4.37
C ASP A 104 4.92 -4.15 4.40
N PHE A 105 5.30 -5.31 4.99
CA PHE A 105 4.50 -6.53 5.03
C PHE A 105 3.98 -6.88 6.43
N ILE A 106 3.98 -5.92 7.36
CA ILE A 106 3.49 -6.15 8.73
C ILE A 106 2.05 -6.68 8.76
N TYR A 107 1.22 -6.30 7.79
CA TYR A 107 -0.16 -6.76 7.70
C TYR A 107 -0.26 -8.26 7.36
N ALA A 108 0.64 -8.78 6.51
CA ALA A 108 0.71 -10.22 6.23
C ALA A 108 1.09 -11.02 7.47
N ILE A 109 2.02 -10.50 8.29
CA ILE A 109 2.39 -11.12 9.57
C ILE A 109 1.24 -11.09 10.56
N ILE A 110 0.50 -9.99 10.63
CA ILE A 110 -0.70 -9.90 11.49
C ILE A 110 -1.73 -10.97 11.08
N ILE A 111 -1.92 -11.18 9.78
CA ILE A 111 -2.82 -12.23 9.29
C ILE A 111 -2.24 -13.61 9.63
N GLU A 112 -0.93 -13.85 9.51
CA GLU A 112 -0.32 -15.13 9.88
C GLU A 112 -0.51 -15.46 11.36
N GLU A 113 -0.27 -14.49 12.25
CA GLU A 113 -0.34 -14.71 13.70
C GLU A 113 -1.78 -14.75 14.24
N LEU A 114 -2.63 -13.81 13.83
CA LEU A 114 -3.99 -13.61 14.35
C LEU A 114 -5.08 -14.16 13.41
N GLY A 115 -4.70 -14.66 12.27
CA GLY A 115 -5.64 -15.14 11.27
C GLY A 115 -6.33 -14.04 10.49
N LEU A 116 -7.23 -14.44 9.62
CA LEU A 116 -8.05 -13.52 8.82
C LEU A 116 -8.89 -12.59 9.71
N LEU A 117 -9.34 -13.08 10.88
CA LEU A 117 -10.07 -12.28 11.86
C LEU A 117 -9.23 -11.13 12.42
N GLY A 118 -7.93 -11.37 12.68
CA GLY A 118 -7.00 -10.32 13.13
C GLY A 118 -6.78 -9.26 12.06
N GLY A 119 -6.61 -9.67 10.81
CA GLY A 119 -6.53 -8.75 9.67
C GLY A 119 -7.79 -7.90 9.52
N ALA A 120 -8.97 -8.52 9.55
CA ALA A 120 -10.26 -7.83 9.50
C ALA A 120 -10.43 -6.85 10.67
N PHE A 121 -10.01 -7.23 11.87
CA PHE A 121 -10.06 -6.36 13.05
C PHE A 121 -9.19 -5.12 12.87
N VAL A 122 -7.98 -5.25 12.36
CA VAL A 122 -7.11 -4.10 12.05
C VAL A 122 -7.74 -3.18 11.01
N ALA A 123 -8.28 -3.73 9.92
CA ALA A 123 -8.99 -2.93 8.91
C ALA A 123 -10.19 -2.17 9.53
N PHE A 124 -10.93 -2.84 10.40
CA PHE A 124 -12.07 -2.24 11.12
C PHE A 124 -11.65 -1.07 12.02
N LEU A 125 -10.50 -1.15 12.69
CA LEU A 125 -9.95 -0.05 13.49
C LEU A 125 -9.69 1.21 12.64
N TYR A 126 -9.18 1.06 11.41
CA TYR A 126 -8.99 2.20 10.50
C TYR A 126 -10.33 2.80 10.04
N ILE A 127 -11.36 1.98 9.84
CA ILE A 127 -12.70 2.47 9.53
C ILE A 127 -13.27 3.26 10.72
N ILE A 128 -13.13 2.75 11.95
CA ILE A 128 -13.55 3.47 13.18
C ILE A 128 -12.80 4.81 13.28
N LEU A 129 -11.50 4.82 13.02
CA LEU A 129 -10.70 6.04 13.05
C LEU A 129 -11.24 7.08 12.06
N LEU A 130 -11.55 6.67 10.82
CA LEU A 130 -12.11 7.55 9.81
C LEU A 130 -13.48 8.09 10.22
N LEU A 131 -14.38 7.23 10.72
CA LEU A 131 -15.70 7.63 11.19
C LEU A 131 -15.61 8.61 12.37
N ARG A 132 -14.68 8.36 13.28
CA ARG A 132 -14.47 9.24 14.45
C ARG A 132 -13.89 10.60 14.04
N ALA A 133 -12.93 10.61 13.12
CA ALA A 133 -12.39 11.84 12.55
C ALA A 133 -13.49 12.64 11.83
N GLY A 134 -14.38 11.99 11.10
CA GLY A 134 -15.53 12.61 10.46
C GLY A 134 -16.49 13.26 11.45
N ARG A 135 -16.75 12.59 12.58
CA ARG A 135 -17.59 13.18 13.67
C ARG A 135 -16.94 14.41 14.28
N ILE A 136 -15.63 14.34 14.60
CA ILE A 136 -14.87 15.48 15.12
C ILE A 136 -14.86 16.65 14.13
N ALA A 137 -14.62 16.36 12.85
CA ALA A 137 -14.65 17.35 11.79
C ALA A 137 -16.01 18.05 11.67
N GLY A 138 -17.11 17.30 11.86
CA GLY A 138 -18.48 17.84 11.86
C GLY A 138 -18.80 18.74 13.06
N GLN A 139 -18.08 18.59 14.17
CA GLN A 139 -18.27 19.39 15.39
C GLN A 139 -17.38 20.65 15.43
N CYS A 140 -16.45 20.80 14.48
CA CYS A 140 -15.58 21.96 14.41
C CYS A 140 -16.30 23.18 13.84
N ASP A 141 -16.37 24.28 14.60
CA ASP A 141 -16.96 25.55 14.16
C ASP A 141 -16.16 26.17 13.00
N LYS A 142 -14.85 26.01 13.00
CA LYS A 142 -13.96 26.55 11.97
C LYS A 142 -13.80 25.58 10.81
N LYS A 143 -14.31 25.93 9.64
CA LYS A 143 -14.23 25.11 8.41
C LYS A 143 -12.82 24.66 8.06
N TYR A 144 -11.81 25.49 8.33
CA TYR A 144 -10.41 25.15 8.10
C TYR A 144 -9.96 23.95 8.94
N LEU A 145 -10.25 23.96 10.24
CA LEU A 145 -9.91 22.86 11.16
C LEU A 145 -10.64 21.57 10.78
N SER A 146 -11.93 21.67 10.43
CA SER A 146 -12.74 20.55 9.99
C SER A 146 -12.13 19.88 8.74
N LEU A 147 -11.77 20.66 7.73
CA LEU A 147 -11.13 20.16 6.51
C LEU A 147 -9.73 19.57 6.77
N MET A 148 -8.96 20.17 7.67
CA MET A 148 -7.63 19.68 8.03
C MET A 148 -7.71 18.32 8.74
N VAL A 149 -8.60 18.17 9.72
CA VAL A 149 -8.80 16.89 10.43
C VAL A 149 -9.24 15.80 9.46
N MET A 150 -10.21 16.10 8.59
CA MET A 150 -10.70 15.14 7.62
C MET A 150 -9.66 14.77 6.58
N GLY A 151 -8.88 15.75 6.08
CA GLY A 151 -7.81 15.54 5.11
C GLY A 151 -6.70 14.65 5.66
N LEU A 152 -6.24 14.90 6.90
CA LEU A 152 -5.23 14.08 7.56
C LEU A 152 -5.73 12.66 7.82
N ALA A 153 -6.97 12.50 8.28
CA ALA A 153 -7.56 11.18 8.50
C ALA A 153 -7.70 10.39 7.21
N LEU A 154 -8.17 11.02 6.13
CA LEU A 154 -8.27 10.39 4.82
C LEU A 154 -6.90 9.97 4.28
N LEU A 155 -5.88 10.82 4.40
CA LEU A 155 -4.52 10.51 3.98
C LEU A 155 -3.97 9.30 4.73
N LEU A 156 -4.15 9.25 6.05
CA LEU A 156 -3.67 8.16 6.88
C LEU A 156 -4.40 6.86 6.58
N VAL A 157 -5.73 6.89 6.46
CA VAL A 157 -6.53 5.69 6.17
C VAL A 157 -6.28 5.20 4.75
N SER A 158 -6.17 6.09 3.75
CA SER A 158 -5.87 5.68 2.38
C SER A 158 -4.49 5.01 2.27
N GLN A 159 -3.47 5.53 2.98
CA GLN A 159 -2.16 4.90 3.05
C GLN A 159 -2.23 3.51 3.70
N ALA A 160 -3.00 3.37 4.79
CA ALA A 160 -3.21 2.07 5.43
C ALA A 160 -3.89 1.07 4.50
N MET A 161 -4.96 1.49 3.81
CA MET A 161 -5.68 0.64 2.85
C MET A 161 -4.77 0.19 1.70
N LEU A 162 -3.98 1.10 1.13
CA LEU A 162 -3.02 0.75 0.08
C LEU A 162 -2.00 -0.28 0.58
N ASN A 163 -1.45 -0.13 1.79
CA ASN A 163 -0.52 -1.12 2.36
C ASN A 163 -1.20 -2.49 2.54
N MET A 164 -2.43 -2.53 3.06
CA MET A 164 -3.19 -3.77 3.21
C MET A 164 -3.46 -4.43 1.85
N MET A 165 -3.82 -3.66 0.81
CA MET A 165 -4.03 -4.16 -0.55
C MET A 165 -2.74 -4.74 -1.16
N VAL A 166 -1.59 -4.11 -0.91
CA VAL A 166 -0.28 -4.62 -1.31
C VAL A 166 0.03 -5.94 -0.60
N ALA A 167 -0.21 -6.01 0.71
CA ALA A 167 0.07 -7.21 1.50
C ALA A 167 -0.74 -8.43 1.07
N VAL A 168 -1.99 -8.22 0.61
CA VAL A 168 -2.86 -9.31 0.09
C VAL A 168 -2.71 -9.52 -1.43
N GLY A 169 -1.73 -8.89 -2.07
CA GLY A 169 -1.47 -9.08 -3.50
C GLY A 169 -2.45 -8.41 -4.45
N LEU A 170 -3.32 -7.52 -3.96
CA LEU A 170 -4.27 -6.75 -4.80
C LEU A 170 -3.64 -5.53 -5.46
N PHE A 171 -2.44 -5.15 -5.04
CA PHE A 171 -1.73 -3.98 -5.57
C PHE A 171 -0.23 -4.24 -5.63
N PRO A 172 0.50 -3.64 -6.59
CA PRO A 172 1.95 -3.80 -6.69
C PRO A 172 2.65 -3.23 -5.45
N VAL A 173 3.79 -3.81 -5.08
CA VAL A 173 4.56 -3.41 -3.89
C VAL A 173 4.99 -1.95 -3.98
N THR A 174 4.52 -1.13 -3.05
CA THR A 174 4.79 0.31 -3.02
C THR A 174 5.91 0.72 -2.06
N GLY A 175 6.29 -0.15 -1.12
CA GLY A 175 7.26 0.17 -0.09
C GLY A 175 6.75 1.17 0.96
N GLN A 176 5.44 1.25 1.15
CA GLN A 176 4.81 2.16 2.12
C GLN A 176 4.52 1.40 3.41
N PRO A 177 4.99 1.90 4.58
CA PRO A 177 4.70 1.27 5.86
C PRO A 177 3.22 1.44 6.26
N LEU A 178 2.69 0.48 7.02
CA LEU A 178 1.35 0.59 7.61
C LEU A 178 1.37 1.63 8.72
N PRO A 179 0.65 2.77 8.58
CA PRO A 179 0.69 3.84 9.57
C PRO A 179 0.16 3.35 10.93
N LEU A 180 0.72 3.87 12.01
CA LEU A 180 0.42 3.57 13.42
C LEU A 180 0.83 2.18 13.93
N ILE A 181 0.97 1.18 13.08
CA ILE A 181 1.26 -0.21 13.48
C ILE A 181 2.70 -0.60 13.09
N SER A 182 3.16 -0.19 11.90
CA SER A 182 4.50 -0.50 11.43
C SER A 182 5.55 0.30 12.22
N LYS A 183 6.64 -0.36 12.61
CA LYS A 183 7.84 0.34 13.06
C LYS A 183 8.43 1.06 11.86
N GLY A 184 8.31 2.39 11.81
CA GLY A 184 9.08 3.20 10.89
C GLY A 184 10.57 2.84 11.03
N ARG A 185 11.34 2.86 9.94
CA ARG A 185 12.80 2.74 9.97
C ARG A 185 13.35 3.86 10.88
N ILE A 186 13.41 3.63 12.17
CA ILE A 186 14.33 4.35 13.02
C ILE A 186 15.67 3.70 12.76
N PHE A 187 16.56 4.45 12.13
CA PHE A 187 17.96 4.13 11.92
C PHE A 187 18.58 3.57 13.20
N LEU A 188 18.64 2.27 13.34
CA LEU A 188 19.53 1.55 14.22
C LEU A 188 20.30 0.57 13.35
N GLN A 189 21.09 1.13 12.44
CA GLN A 189 22.22 0.44 11.90
C GLN A 189 23.36 0.71 12.89
N LYS A 190 23.60 -0.26 13.77
CA LYS A 190 24.87 -0.44 14.43
C LYS A 190 25.69 -1.43 13.65
#